data_cdba2648458f1af40106c2cb9b8467f5
#
_entry.id   cdba2648458f1af40106c2cb9b8467f5
#
_cell.length_a   1.000
_cell.length_b   1.000
_cell.length_c   1.000
_cell.angle_alpha   90.00
_cell.angle_beta   90.00
_cell.angle_gamma   90.00
#
_symmetry.space_group_name_H-M   'P 1'
#
loop_
_entity.id
_entity.type
_entity.pdbx_description
1 polymer ?
#
loop_
_entity_poly.entity_id
_entity_poly.type
_entity_poly.pdbx_seq_one_letter_code
_entity_poly.pdbx_strand_id
1 'polypeptide(L)'
;MLPATVSRSCIFCGNKITGRTDKKFCNDYCRNAYNNQLKSVNSLVVRNINNALLKNRRILETILGAEKMVRQPKEKFLNQGFSFKYFTHNYTNQKGSVYFFCYEYGYLPLEHDWFLIVKRKEE
;
A
#
# COMPACT_ATOMS: atom_id res chain seq x y z
N MET A 1 -27.08 -38.57 15.53
CA MET A 1 -25.62 -38.74 15.43
C MET A 1 -25.10 -37.95 14.27
N LEU A 2 -24.19 -37.10 14.54
CA LEU A 2 -23.52 -36.43 13.45
C LEU A 2 -22.82 -37.46 12.62
N PRO A 3 -23.05 -37.41 11.35
CA PRO A 3 -22.32 -38.29 10.48
C PRO A 3 -20.85 -37.98 10.67
N ALA A 4 -20.17 -38.91 11.26
CA ALA A 4 -18.72 -38.87 11.28
C ALA A 4 -18.14 -38.78 9.90
N THR A 5 -19.04 -38.72 8.93
CA THR A 5 -18.72 -38.70 7.53
C THR A 5 -18.48 -37.31 6.95
N VAL A 6 -18.64 -36.24 7.74
CA VAL A 6 -18.24 -34.93 7.24
C VAL A 6 -16.73 -34.92 7.20
N SER A 7 -16.19 -35.26 6.05
CA SER A 7 -14.75 -35.24 5.85
C SER A 7 -14.30 -33.79 5.76
N ARG A 8 -13.40 -33.42 6.64
CA ARG A 8 -12.75 -32.12 6.59
C ARG A 8 -11.31 -32.31 6.13
N SER A 9 -10.84 -31.37 5.36
CA SER A 9 -9.49 -31.41 4.83
C SER A 9 -8.65 -30.30 5.46
N CYS A 10 -7.37 -30.55 5.64
CA CYS A 10 -6.43 -29.55 6.09
C CYS A 10 -6.37 -28.42 5.05
N ILE A 11 -6.49 -27.19 5.51
CA ILE A 11 -6.48 -26.03 4.64
C ILE A 11 -5.15 -25.89 3.89
N PHE A 12 -4.05 -26.34 4.52
CA PHE A 12 -2.73 -26.22 3.93
C PHE A 12 -2.36 -27.38 3.00
N CYS A 13 -2.45 -28.63 3.49
CA CYS A 13 -1.97 -29.79 2.73
C CYS A 13 -3.07 -30.62 2.05
N GLY A 14 -4.33 -30.37 2.40
CA GLY A 14 -5.45 -31.10 1.81
C GLY A 14 -5.70 -32.48 2.39
N ASN A 15 -4.89 -32.94 3.33
CA ASN A 15 -5.08 -34.24 3.94
C ASN A 15 -6.31 -34.25 4.84
N LYS A 16 -6.91 -35.44 4.96
CA LYS A 16 -8.09 -35.63 5.80
C LYS A 16 -7.75 -35.33 7.26
N ILE A 17 -8.62 -34.55 7.90
CA ILE A 17 -8.48 -34.21 9.32
C ILE A 17 -9.39 -35.11 10.15
N THR A 18 -8.85 -35.64 11.25
CA THR A 18 -9.61 -36.35 12.27
C THR A 18 -9.47 -35.60 13.61
N GLY A 19 -10.46 -35.71 14.48
CA GLY A 19 -10.42 -35.10 15.80
C GLY A 19 -11.49 -34.04 15.96
N ARG A 20 -11.15 -32.94 16.65
CA ARG A 20 -12.11 -31.90 17.01
C ARG A 20 -12.76 -31.26 15.78
N THR A 21 -14.03 -30.86 15.95
CA THR A 21 -14.81 -30.27 14.85
C THR A 21 -14.29 -28.92 14.42
N ASP A 22 -13.57 -28.21 15.27
CA ASP A 22 -13.00 -26.90 14.97
C ASP A 22 -11.60 -26.98 14.35
N LYS A 23 -11.06 -28.17 14.19
CA LYS A 23 -9.72 -28.35 13.67
C LYS A 23 -9.67 -28.02 12.18
N LYS A 24 -8.78 -27.12 11.80
CA LYS A 24 -8.62 -26.68 10.40
C LYS A 24 -7.36 -27.23 9.75
N PHE A 25 -6.40 -27.68 10.55
CA PHE A 25 -5.10 -28.18 10.09
C PHE A 25 -4.83 -29.55 10.68
N CYS A 26 -4.11 -30.38 9.94
CA CYS A 26 -3.82 -31.73 10.40
C CYS A 26 -2.79 -31.76 11.53
N ASN A 27 -1.93 -30.74 11.62
CA ASN A 27 -0.95 -30.63 12.70
C ASN A 27 -0.47 -29.20 12.83
N ASP A 28 0.40 -28.94 13.81
CA ASP A 28 0.95 -27.60 14.05
C ASP A 28 1.85 -27.13 12.90
N TYR A 29 2.54 -28.05 12.25
CA TYR A 29 3.37 -27.71 11.11
C TYR A 29 2.54 -27.05 9.99
N CYS A 30 1.42 -27.66 9.64
CA CYS A 30 0.55 -27.12 8.60
C CYS A 30 -0.04 -25.76 8.99
N ARG A 31 -0.42 -25.61 10.25
CA ARG A 31 -0.95 -24.35 10.75
C ARG A 31 0.10 -23.25 10.65
N ASN A 32 1.32 -23.52 11.10
CA ASN A 32 2.39 -22.54 11.09
C ASN A 32 2.80 -22.20 9.66
N ALA A 33 2.88 -23.20 8.78
CA ALA A 33 3.24 -22.97 7.39
C ALA A 33 2.22 -22.10 6.66
N TYR A 34 0.93 -22.36 6.90
CA TYR A 34 -0.15 -21.57 6.31
C TYR A 34 -0.11 -20.13 6.81
N ASN A 35 0.05 -19.91 8.11
CA ASN A 35 0.12 -18.57 8.68
C ASN A 35 1.34 -17.82 8.19
N ASN A 36 2.48 -18.46 8.06
CA ASN A 36 3.70 -17.86 7.53
C ASN A 36 3.52 -17.47 6.06
N GLN A 37 2.84 -18.28 5.28
CA GLN A 37 2.56 -17.99 3.88
C GLN A 37 1.67 -16.75 3.75
N LEU A 38 0.59 -16.65 4.52
CA LEU A 38 -0.28 -15.49 4.54
C LEU A 38 0.49 -14.23 4.95
N LYS A 39 1.29 -14.34 5.99
CA LYS A 39 2.08 -13.24 6.51
C LYS A 39 3.10 -12.75 5.46
N SER A 40 3.71 -13.67 4.74
CA SER A 40 4.66 -13.35 3.68
C SER A 40 3.99 -12.58 2.54
N VAL A 41 2.80 -13.00 2.11
CA VAL A 41 2.06 -12.32 1.06
C VAL A 41 1.67 -10.91 1.50
N ASN A 42 1.12 -10.78 2.71
CA ASN A 42 0.75 -9.48 3.25
C ASN A 42 1.96 -8.56 3.39
N SER A 43 3.09 -9.08 3.84
CA SER A 43 4.33 -8.29 3.96
C SER A 43 4.82 -7.80 2.62
N LEU A 44 4.68 -8.58 1.55
CA LEU A 44 5.09 -8.19 0.22
C LEU A 44 4.24 -7.03 -0.30
N VAL A 45 2.91 -7.11 -0.14
CA VAL A 45 2.00 -6.05 -0.56
C VAL A 45 2.32 -4.75 0.19
N VAL A 46 2.46 -4.82 1.51
CA VAL A 46 2.79 -3.65 2.34
C VAL A 46 4.13 -3.06 1.92
N ARG A 47 5.13 -3.89 1.71
CA ARG A 47 6.47 -3.44 1.30
C ARG A 47 6.41 -2.71 -0.04
N ASN A 48 5.68 -3.25 -1.01
CA ASN A 48 5.58 -2.66 -2.34
C ASN A 48 4.91 -1.29 -2.28
N ILE A 49 3.84 -1.15 -1.51
CA ILE A 49 3.15 0.13 -1.34
C ILE A 49 4.03 1.13 -0.61
N ASN A 50 4.68 0.70 0.47
CA ASN A 50 5.58 1.57 1.23
C ASN A 50 6.75 2.05 0.36
N ASN A 51 7.32 1.18 -0.46
CA ASN A 51 8.40 1.55 -1.37
C ASN A 51 7.93 2.55 -2.42
N ALA A 52 6.70 2.38 -2.93
CA ALA A 52 6.13 3.33 -3.88
C ALA A 52 5.92 4.70 -3.25
N LEU A 53 5.41 4.75 -2.02
CA LEU A 53 5.21 6.00 -1.29
C LEU A 53 6.54 6.70 -1.01
N LEU A 54 7.56 5.97 -0.57
CA LEU A 54 8.88 6.54 -0.31
C LEU A 54 9.53 7.04 -1.59
N LYS A 55 9.35 6.33 -2.69
CA LYS A 55 9.85 6.76 -3.99
C LYS A 55 9.17 8.04 -4.43
N ASN A 56 7.85 8.11 -4.27
CA ASN A 56 7.08 9.32 -4.58
C ASN A 56 7.57 10.51 -3.77
N ARG A 57 7.78 10.33 -2.48
CA ARG A 57 8.31 11.36 -1.62
C ARG A 57 9.66 11.89 -2.11
N ARG A 58 10.55 10.97 -2.46
CA ARG A 58 11.89 11.31 -2.96
C ARG A 58 11.81 12.09 -4.27
N ILE A 59 10.90 11.68 -5.16
CA ILE A 59 10.70 12.37 -6.44
C ILE A 59 10.22 13.79 -6.21
N LEU A 60 9.22 13.98 -5.35
CA LEU A 60 8.70 15.30 -5.02
C LEU A 60 9.77 16.17 -4.38
N GLU A 61 10.57 15.62 -3.48
CA GLU A 61 11.68 16.31 -2.86
C GLU A 61 12.69 16.78 -3.89
N THR A 62 13.05 15.92 -4.84
CA THR A 62 14.00 16.23 -5.91
C THR A 62 13.47 17.32 -6.83
N ILE A 63 12.19 17.25 -7.21
CA ILE A 63 11.58 18.23 -8.10
C ILE A 63 11.46 19.58 -7.41
N LEU A 64 11.06 19.59 -6.15
CA LEU A 64 10.89 20.84 -5.41
C LEU A 64 12.24 21.51 -5.11
N GLY A 65 13.25 20.71 -4.74
CA GLY A 65 14.55 21.24 -4.38
C GLY A 65 14.45 22.14 -3.17
N ALA A 66 15.09 23.31 -3.24
CA ALA A 66 15.10 24.30 -2.15
C ALA A 66 13.95 25.29 -2.23
N GLU A 67 13.08 25.16 -3.24
CA GLU A 67 11.98 26.10 -3.44
C GLU A 67 10.83 25.81 -2.48
N LYS A 68 10.00 26.84 -2.23
CA LYS A 68 8.80 26.67 -1.41
C LYS A 68 7.69 26.00 -2.21
N MET A 69 7.61 26.29 -3.48
CA MET A 69 6.66 25.65 -4.41
C MET A 69 7.20 25.75 -5.83
N VAL A 70 6.89 24.75 -6.63
CA VAL A 70 7.37 24.66 -8.01
C VAL A 70 6.25 24.10 -8.87
N ARG A 71 6.11 24.60 -10.09
CA ARG A 71 5.18 24.05 -11.07
C ARG A 71 5.94 23.23 -12.08
N GLN A 72 5.48 21.99 -12.30
CA GLN A 72 6.10 21.09 -13.26
C GLN A 72 5.03 20.31 -14.01
N PRO A 73 5.30 19.93 -15.26
CA PRO A 73 4.36 19.11 -16.02
C PRO A 73 4.35 17.67 -15.53
N LYS A 74 3.23 17.01 -15.75
CA LYS A 74 3.04 15.59 -15.37
C LYS A 74 4.13 14.69 -15.94
N GLU A 75 4.59 15.01 -17.15
CA GLU A 75 5.64 14.24 -17.82
C GLU A 75 6.91 14.13 -16.97
N LYS A 76 7.29 15.20 -16.29
CA LYS A 76 8.47 15.19 -15.42
C LYS A 76 8.33 14.20 -14.28
N PHE A 77 7.11 14.06 -13.75
CA PHE A 77 6.82 13.07 -12.68
C PHE A 77 6.92 11.65 -13.24
N LEU A 78 6.28 11.42 -14.40
CA LEU A 78 6.24 10.10 -15.02
C LEU A 78 7.63 9.62 -15.43
N ASN A 79 8.47 10.53 -15.92
CA ASN A 79 9.84 10.19 -16.32
C ASN A 79 10.69 9.70 -15.16
N GLN A 80 10.37 10.10 -13.93
CA GLN A 80 11.06 9.65 -12.72
C GLN A 80 10.41 8.42 -12.09
N GLY A 81 9.29 7.96 -12.65
CA GLY A 81 8.60 6.77 -12.13
C GLY A 81 7.63 7.08 -11.01
N PHE A 82 7.09 8.29 -10.97
CA PHE A 82 6.11 8.68 -9.96
C PHE A 82 4.81 7.89 -10.14
N SER A 83 4.28 7.35 -9.03
CA SER A 83 3.01 6.62 -9.05
C SER A 83 1.91 7.48 -8.46
N PHE A 84 1.00 7.96 -9.31
CA PHE A 84 -0.14 8.77 -8.87
C PHE A 84 -1.20 7.95 -8.15
N LYS A 85 -1.05 6.63 -8.14
CA LYS A 85 -1.97 5.72 -7.48
C LYS A 85 -1.87 5.79 -5.96
N TYR A 86 -0.70 6.11 -5.43
CA TYR A 86 -0.45 6.07 -3.98
C TYR A 86 -0.13 7.45 -3.42
N PHE A 87 -0.77 7.77 -2.31
CA PHE A 87 -0.48 8.96 -1.51
C PHE A 87 -0.80 8.65 -0.06
N THR A 88 -0.19 9.37 0.90
CA THR A 88 -0.42 9.10 2.31
C THR A 88 -1.70 9.76 2.82
N HIS A 89 -1.98 10.97 2.35
CA HIS A 89 -3.20 11.68 2.71
C HIS A 89 -3.46 12.80 1.71
N ASN A 90 -4.66 13.36 1.76
CA ASN A 90 -4.98 14.54 0.97
C ASN A 90 -5.44 15.66 1.86
N TYR A 91 -5.45 16.88 1.32
CA TYR A 91 -5.88 18.08 2.02
C TYR A 91 -6.67 18.96 1.06
N THR A 92 -7.87 19.36 1.48
CA THR A 92 -8.69 20.28 0.71
C THR A 92 -8.64 21.65 1.36
N ASN A 93 -8.23 22.66 0.59
CA ASN A 93 -8.15 24.03 1.11
C ASN A 93 -9.52 24.72 1.07
N GLN A 94 -9.57 25.97 1.52
CA GLN A 94 -10.81 26.75 1.58
C GLN A 94 -11.42 27.00 0.19
N LYS A 95 -10.59 27.00 -0.84
CA LYS A 95 -11.05 27.22 -2.22
C LYS A 95 -11.55 25.95 -2.89
N GLY A 96 -11.48 24.81 -2.18
CA GLY A 96 -11.88 23.52 -2.72
C GLY A 96 -10.80 22.80 -3.50
N SER A 97 -9.57 23.31 -3.52
CA SER A 97 -8.45 22.64 -4.17
C SER A 97 -7.95 21.49 -3.32
N VAL A 98 -7.71 20.35 -3.95
CA VAL A 98 -7.30 19.12 -3.26
C VAL A 98 -5.82 18.86 -3.52
N TYR A 99 -5.03 18.86 -2.45
CA TYR A 99 -3.61 18.50 -2.49
C TYR A 99 -3.45 17.04 -2.11
N PHE A 100 -2.56 16.35 -2.81
CA PHE A 100 -2.23 14.97 -2.51
C PHE A 100 -0.81 14.92 -1.93
N PHE A 101 -0.67 14.36 -0.74
CA PHE A 101 0.60 14.34 -0.02
C PHE A 101 1.20 12.95 0.06
N CYS A 102 2.52 12.88 -0.12
CA CYS A 102 3.33 11.73 0.23
C CYS A 102 4.22 12.20 1.38
N TYR A 103 3.76 11.96 2.60
CA TYR A 103 4.36 12.46 3.83
C TYR A 103 4.30 13.99 3.89
N GLU A 104 5.44 14.70 3.97
CA GLU A 104 5.45 16.16 4.03
C GLU A 104 5.43 16.85 2.67
N TYR A 105 5.66 16.10 1.59
CA TYR A 105 5.65 16.65 0.24
C TYR A 105 4.32 16.36 -0.43
N GLY A 106 3.82 17.33 -1.17
CA GLY A 106 2.54 17.18 -1.83
C GLY A 106 2.49 17.87 -3.18
N TYR A 107 1.43 17.62 -3.91
CA TYR A 107 1.20 18.24 -5.20
C TYR A 107 -0.28 18.58 -5.37
N LEU A 108 -0.52 19.65 -6.14
CA LEU A 108 -1.86 20.09 -6.52
C LEU A 108 -2.00 19.96 -8.03
N PRO A 109 -2.97 19.16 -8.51
CA PRO A 109 -3.23 19.12 -9.96
C PRO A 109 -3.71 20.48 -10.48
N LEU A 110 -3.07 20.93 -11.55
CA LEU A 110 -3.40 22.17 -12.23
C LEU A 110 -3.96 21.86 -13.62
N GLU A 111 -4.30 22.90 -14.37
CA GLU A 111 -4.77 22.75 -15.74
C GLU A 111 -3.65 22.27 -16.66
N HIS A 112 -4.03 21.60 -17.75
CA HIS A 112 -3.12 21.13 -18.81
C HIS A 112 -2.05 20.16 -18.34
N ASP A 113 -2.41 19.27 -17.37
CA ASP A 113 -1.51 18.26 -16.84
C ASP A 113 -0.25 18.84 -16.19
N TRP A 114 -0.40 19.97 -15.52
CA TRP A 114 0.64 20.56 -14.69
C TRP A 114 0.33 20.31 -13.23
N PHE A 115 1.36 20.30 -12.40
CA PHE A 115 1.22 20.11 -10.95
C PHE A 115 2.03 21.17 -10.22
N LEU A 116 1.46 21.67 -9.12
CA LEU A 116 2.15 22.52 -8.16
C LEU A 116 2.67 21.65 -7.04
N ILE A 117 3.99 21.64 -6.82
CA ILE A 117 4.62 20.84 -5.76
C ILE A 117 4.88 21.74 -4.57
N VAL A 118 4.51 21.24 -3.39
CA VAL A 118 4.64 21.98 -2.13
C VAL A 118 5.22 21.08 -1.06
N LYS A 119 5.76 21.71 -0.02
CA LYS A 119 6.21 21.02 1.19
C LYS A 119 5.39 21.53 2.36
N ARG A 120 4.80 20.60 3.13
CA ARG A 120 4.05 20.94 4.32
C ARG A 120 5.04 21.25 5.45
N LYS A 121 4.76 22.32 6.20
CA LYS A 121 5.54 22.60 7.40
C LYS A 121 5.24 21.54 8.45
N GLU A 122 6.26 21.00 9.07
CA GLU A 122 6.09 20.12 10.21
C GLU A 122 5.56 20.93 11.38
N GLU A 123 4.52 20.38 12.00
CA GLU A 123 4.01 20.94 13.25
C GLU A 123 4.68 20.28 14.44
#